data_d357508a86d550441af9b5cce92d1ae3
#
_entry.id   d357508a86d550441af9b5cce92d1ae3
#
_cell.length_a   1.000
_cell.length_b   1.000
_cell.length_c   1.000
_cell.angle_alpha   90.00
_cell.angle_beta   90.00
_cell.angle_gamma   90.00
#
_symmetry.space_group_name_H-M   'P 1'
#
loop_
_entity.id
_entity.type
_entity.pdbx_description
1 polymer ?
#
loop_
_entity_poly.entity_id
_entity_poly.type
_entity_poly.pdbx_seq_one_letter_code
_entity_poly.pdbx_strand_id
1 'polypeptide(L)'
;TFDWDFTDGAGANVDCSIGPLQLPWTFDFYGTAYDAIYINSKGSISFGDYLIDWTPEEFPNTVNQVAQVAGFWADSDYRASGDIFYKIDQDAVYINFVDVGYYNNHNDLINSYQIVITPTDGIVLPDGSNTQMCYLDMNWAHGDVGGSGGCCGDGPATVGLDDAPQTGDHLQYGRFNFLTDDYNGPYGAGDEDQDGVNWLDYKVFNMDAAVTSGNTPPLPSNNLGCDTIFLCQGNEFPVDLSFLAPEIDQNITMNVTDAPGWTYTYEDGPTGNVTGLFVGNASNLGVHEITISATDDGSPAATTDVTFVIEVLDIVIPDLTLEGNMSICAGGEAEITATGAFDNIIWSNGNEGPTNSYVFGGNFFVTGQVGQCQTVEYFFIDQSPYFLPDVDVDPAAVCPGQTAIVIVDPTEQPEYDVYQWDADWNGMGGEVVAEDGPEAELTAGTYRLLITNNDGCQGQRVF
;
A
#
# COMPACT_ATOMS: atom_id res chain seq x y z
N THR A 1 25.61 0.45 -1.54
CA THR A 1 24.67 -0.37 -2.33
C THR A 1 25.52 -1.13 -3.32
N PHE A 2 25.65 -2.42 -3.13
CA PHE A 2 26.27 -3.30 -4.11
C PHE A 2 25.11 -3.99 -4.84
N ASP A 3 25.00 -3.62 -6.12
CA ASP A 3 24.14 -4.26 -7.10
C ASP A 3 24.79 -5.60 -7.45
N TRP A 4 24.08 -6.70 -7.24
CA TRP A 4 24.60 -8.00 -7.58
C TRP A 4 23.66 -8.65 -8.58
N ASP A 5 24.16 -8.77 -9.80
CA ASP A 5 23.46 -9.38 -10.92
C ASP A 5 23.72 -10.89 -10.91
N PHE A 6 22.72 -11.70 -10.55
CA PHE A 6 22.72 -13.14 -10.70
C PHE A 6 22.81 -13.58 -12.17
N THR A 7 22.83 -12.65 -13.13
CA THR A 7 22.95 -12.93 -14.57
C THR A 7 24.38 -13.17 -15.03
N ASP A 8 25.36 -13.21 -14.13
CA ASP A 8 26.78 -13.26 -14.42
C ASP A 8 27.18 -14.58 -15.12
N GLY A 9 27.07 -14.58 -16.42
CA GLY A 9 27.99 -15.28 -17.32
C GLY A 9 27.67 -16.70 -17.76
N ALA A 10 26.57 -17.35 -17.39
CA ALA A 10 26.24 -18.70 -17.87
C ALA A 10 24.74 -18.97 -18.06
N GLY A 11 24.04 -18.05 -18.72
CA GLY A 11 22.62 -18.21 -19.02
C GLY A 11 21.80 -18.24 -17.73
N ALA A 12 20.97 -17.24 -17.51
CA ALA A 12 20.13 -17.03 -16.35
C ALA A 12 19.76 -18.33 -15.62
N ASN A 13 20.51 -18.65 -14.59
CA ASN A 13 20.27 -19.85 -13.81
C ASN A 13 19.44 -19.41 -12.60
N VAL A 14 18.22 -19.87 -12.54
CA VAL A 14 17.27 -19.55 -11.48
C VAL A 14 17.65 -20.21 -10.16
N ASP A 15 18.54 -21.20 -10.17
CA ASP A 15 18.96 -21.98 -9.02
C ASP A 15 20.40 -21.63 -8.65
N CYS A 16 20.60 -20.48 -7.99
CA CYS A 16 21.90 -19.94 -7.67
C CYS A 16 22.04 -19.66 -6.17
N SER A 17 23.29 -19.66 -5.71
CA SER A 17 23.68 -19.20 -4.38
C SER A 17 24.98 -18.43 -4.45
N ILE A 18 25.12 -17.41 -3.62
CA ILE A 18 26.38 -16.69 -3.43
C ILE A 18 26.89 -16.91 -2.01
N GLY A 19 28.14 -17.23 -1.89
CA GLY A 19 28.81 -17.42 -0.61
C GLY A 19 30.03 -18.33 -0.72
N PRO A 20 30.71 -18.61 0.42
CA PRO A 20 30.42 -18.03 1.73
C PRO A 20 30.81 -16.55 1.81
N LEU A 21 29.90 -15.69 2.24
CA LEU A 21 30.12 -14.28 2.52
C LEU A 21 30.49 -14.11 3.98
N GLN A 22 31.68 -13.60 4.25
CA GLN A 22 32.18 -13.43 5.62
C GLN A 22 31.43 -12.34 6.36
N LEU A 23 30.99 -12.63 7.56
CA LEU A 23 30.38 -11.67 8.49
C LEU A 23 31.50 -10.95 9.29
N PRO A 24 31.34 -9.68 9.63
CA PRO A 24 32.29 -8.97 10.48
C PRO A 24 32.18 -9.34 11.96
N TRP A 25 31.20 -10.16 12.33
CA TRP A 25 30.87 -10.69 13.65
C TRP A 25 30.38 -12.14 13.54
N THR A 26 30.20 -12.80 14.66
CA THR A 26 29.66 -14.16 14.72
C THR A 26 28.15 -14.09 14.89
N PHE A 27 27.43 -14.82 14.05
CA PHE A 27 25.98 -15.01 14.16
C PHE A 27 25.69 -16.30 14.92
N ASP A 28 24.92 -16.20 15.98
CA ASP A 28 24.44 -17.36 16.74
C ASP A 28 23.09 -17.79 16.20
N PHE A 29 23.03 -19.02 15.72
CA PHE A 29 21.83 -19.62 15.15
C PHE A 29 21.55 -20.92 15.85
N TYR A 30 20.52 -21.00 16.69
CA TYR A 30 20.16 -22.11 17.54
C TYR A 30 21.37 -22.69 18.34
N GLY A 31 22.19 -21.78 18.91
CA GLY A 31 23.38 -22.12 19.67
C GLY A 31 24.59 -22.54 18.85
N THR A 32 24.50 -22.54 17.53
CA THR A 32 25.62 -22.78 16.62
C THR A 32 26.14 -21.45 16.07
N ALA A 33 27.44 -21.23 16.24
CA ALA A 33 28.08 -19.97 15.82
C ALA A 33 28.56 -20.03 14.36
N TYR A 34 28.14 -19.05 13.55
CA TYR A 34 28.53 -18.92 12.16
C TYR A 34 29.25 -17.58 11.90
N ASP A 35 30.28 -17.61 11.08
CA ASP A 35 31.07 -16.44 10.65
C ASP A 35 30.85 -16.10 9.16
N ALA A 36 30.00 -16.86 8.48
CA ALA A 36 29.69 -16.65 7.07
C ALA A 36 28.26 -17.12 6.73
N ILE A 37 27.70 -16.53 5.69
CA ILE A 37 26.38 -16.88 5.15
C ILE A 37 26.46 -17.20 3.66
N TYR A 38 25.44 -17.88 3.17
CA TYR A 38 25.10 -18.00 1.75
C TYR A 38 23.78 -17.28 1.50
N ILE A 39 23.67 -16.52 0.41
CA ILE A 39 22.41 -15.94 -0.07
C ILE A 39 21.92 -16.81 -1.21
N ASN A 40 20.70 -17.31 -1.11
CA ASN A 40 20.13 -18.27 -2.04
C ASN A 40 19.03 -17.62 -2.86
N SER A 41 19.05 -17.83 -4.18
CA SER A 41 18.08 -17.25 -5.10
C SER A 41 16.63 -17.71 -4.82
N LYS A 42 16.44 -18.82 -4.14
CA LYS A 42 15.12 -19.34 -3.77
C LYS A 42 14.53 -18.69 -2.52
N GLY A 43 15.04 -17.53 -2.09
CA GLY A 43 14.41 -16.70 -1.06
C GLY A 43 14.85 -16.98 0.36
N SER A 44 16.06 -17.50 0.55
CA SER A 44 16.62 -17.79 1.87
C SER A 44 18.07 -17.32 2.01
N ILE A 45 18.54 -17.27 3.25
CA ILE A 45 19.97 -17.35 3.57
C ILE A 45 20.25 -18.65 4.28
N SER A 46 21.45 -19.20 4.11
CA SER A 46 21.83 -20.46 4.76
C SER A 46 23.21 -20.40 5.39
N PHE A 47 23.47 -21.32 6.31
CA PHE A 47 24.67 -21.39 7.12
C PHE A 47 25.37 -22.72 6.90
N GLY A 48 26.70 -22.67 6.79
CA GLY A 48 27.55 -23.88 6.63
C GLY A 48 27.60 -24.38 5.17
N ASP A 49 26.50 -24.40 4.45
CA ASP A 49 26.43 -24.77 3.03
C ASP A 49 25.36 -23.96 2.30
N TYR A 50 25.35 -24.00 0.96
CA TYR A 50 24.37 -23.33 0.13
C TYR A 50 23.08 -24.16 -0.04
N LEU A 51 21.97 -23.48 -0.32
CA LEU A 51 20.67 -24.09 -0.60
C LEU A 51 20.12 -23.56 -1.93
N ILE A 52 20.00 -24.44 -2.92
CA ILE A 52 19.47 -24.11 -4.26
C ILE A 52 18.24 -24.93 -4.62
N ASP A 53 17.65 -25.62 -3.66
CA ASP A 53 16.46 -26.42 -3.88
C ASP A 53 15.25 -25.48 -4.13
N TRP A 54 14.57 -25.76 -5.23
CA TRP A 54 13.40 -25.05 -5.68
C TRP A 54 12.08 -25.64 -5.16
N THR A 55 12.16 -26.76 -4.44
CA THR A 55 11.01 -27.40 -3.79
C THR A 55 11.02 -27.09 -2.31
N PRO A 56 10.22 -26.10 -1.85
CA PRO A 56 10.14 -25.81 -0.42
C PRO A 56 9.56 -26.97 0.36
N GLU A 57 10.16 -27.20 1.53
CA GLU A 57 9.74 -28.27 2.45
C GLU A 57 9.16 -27.62 3.71
N GLU A 58 8.36 -28.38 4.44
CA GLU A 58 7.93 -28.06 5.80
C GLU A 58 9.13 -28.16 6.76
N PHE A 59 9.15 -27.32 7.79
CA PHE A 59 10.16 -27.38 8.84
C PHE A 59 9.77 -28.33 9.97
N PRO A 60 10.73 -29.13 10.52
CA PRO A 60 12.15 -29.16 10.17
C PRO A 60 12.37 -29.84 8.82
N ASN A 61 13.18 -29.21 7.96
CA ASN A 61 13.53 -29.79 6.67
C ASN A 61 14.37 -31.04 6.82
N THR A 62 13.82 -32.16 6.42
CA THR A 62 14.47 -33.46 6.52
C THR A 62 15.20 -33.87 5.25
N VAL A 63 15.04 -33.17 4.17
CA VAL A 63 15.58 -33.48 2.84
C VAL A 63 16.95 -32.83 2.64
N ASN A 64 17.04 -31.52 2.71
CA ASN A 64 18.25 -30.78 2.40
C ASN A 64 19.19 -30.61 3.59
N GLN A 65 18.67 -30.61 4.80
CA GLN A 65 19.41 -30.56 6.07
C GLN A 65 20.46 -29.42 6.11
N VAL A 66 20.11 -28.25 5.67
CA VAL A 66 20.94 -27.04 5.70
C VAL A 66 20.27 -26.03 6.62
N ALA A 67 21.03 -25.52 7.60
CA ALA A 67 20.54 -24.46 8.49
C ALA A 67 20.22 -23.20 7.70
N GLN A 68 19.02 -22.64 7.88
CA GLN A 68 18.55 -21.53 7.06
C GLN A 68 17.59 -20.58 7.74
N VAL A 69 17.58 -19.34 7.27
CA VAL A 69 16.50 -18.37 7.43
C VAL A 69 15.78 -18.26 6.10
N ALA A 70 14.58 -18.79 6.03
CA ALA A 70 13.72 -18.73 4.86
C ALA A 70 12.85 -17.48 4.94
N GLY A 71 13.26 -16.41 4.27
CA GLY A 71 12.44 -15.21 4.15
C GLY A 71 11.19 -15.47 3.32
N PHE A 72 11.36 -16.19 2.22
CA PHE A 72 10.28 -16.70 1.39
C PHE A 72 10.87 -17.79 0.47
N TRP A 73 11.07 -18.99 1.04
CA TRP A 73 11.62 -20.10 0.26
C TRP A 73 10.57 -20.61 -0.71
N ALA A 74 10.81 -20.34 -2.00
CA ALA A 74 9.88 -20.64 -3.08
C ALA A 74 10.63 -20.79 -4.41
N ASP A 75 9.96 -21.28 -5.44
CA ASP A 75 10.54 -21.41 -6.78
C ASP A 75 10.58 -20.08 -7.53
N SER A 76 11.42 -19.16 -7.04
CA SER A 76 11.68 -17.83 -7.61
C SER A 76 12.40 -17.90 -8.94
N ASP A 77 12.13 -16.92 -9.82
CA ASP A 77 12.75 -16.80 -11.15
C ASP A 77 13.07 -15.33 -11.49
N TYR A 78 14.35 -15.02 -11.61
CA TYR A 78 14.86 -13.66 -11.85
C TYR A 78 15.06 -13.33 -13.34
N ARG A 79 14.72 -14.25 -14.26
CA ARG A 79 14.94 -14.05 -15.70
C ARG A 79 14.00 -13.00 -16.30
N ALA A 80 12.80 -12.84 -15.77
CA ALA A 80 11.81 -11.88 -16.26
C ALA A 80 11.78 -10.60 -15.44
N SER A 81 11.94 -10.71 -14.13
CA SER A 81 12.02 -9.57 -13.21
C SER A 81 12.66 -9.97 -11.88
N GLY A 82 13.14 -8.99 -11.16
CA GLY A 82 13.66 -9.08 -9.82
C GLY A 82 15.17 -9.11 -9.72
N ASP A 83 15.65 -8.56 -8.60
CA ASP A 83 17.06 -8.51 -8.23
C ASP A 83 17.23 -8.80 -6.74
N ILE A 84 18.40 -9.31 -6.37
CA ILE A 84 18.80 -9.46 -4.97
C ILE A 84 19.90 -8.47 -4.66
N PHE A 85 19.63 -7.58 -3.70
CA PHE A 85 20.61 -6.63 -3.20
C PHE A 85 21.04 -7.02 -1.79
N TYR A 86 22.31 -6.92 -1.48
CA TYR A 86 22.76 -7.13 -0.11
C TYR A 86 23.76 -6.08 0.35
N LYS A 87 23.81 -5.85 1.64
CA LYS A 87 24.79 -5.01 2.30
C LYS A 87 25.25 -5.69 3.59
N ILE A 88 26.57 -5.82 3.75
CA ILE A 88 27.20 -6.27 4.99
C ILE A 88 27.92 -5.08 5.60
N ASP A 89 27.58 -4.70 6.82
CA ASP A 89 28.29 -3.68 7.59
C ASP A 89 28.63 -4.18 9.01
N GLN A 90 29.11 -3.28 9.89
CA GLN A 90 29.57 -3.65 11.22
C GLN A 90 28.45 -4.08 12.16
N ASP A 91 27.20 -3.65 11.88
CA ASP A 91 26.08 -3.77 12.80
C ASP A 91 24.97 -4.71 12.26
N ALA A 92 24.91 -4.90 10.94
CA ALA A 92 23.87 -5.73 10.33
C ALA A 92 24.25 -6.23 8.92
N VAL A 93 23.54 -7.28 8.49
CA VAL A 93 23.45 -7.69 7.08
C VAL A 93 22.01 -7.51 6.63
N TYR A 94 21.84 -6.82 5.51
CA TYR A 94 20.56 -6.59 4.85
C TYR A 94 20.54 -7.32 3.52
N ILE A 95 19.53 -8.11 3.26
CA ILE A 95 19.31 -8.83 2.01
C ILE A 95 17.92 -8.47 1.50
N ASN A 96 17.84 -7.78 0.37
CA ASN A 96 16.60 -7.35 -0.25
C ASN A 96 16.33 -8.20 -1.49
N PHE A 97 15.19 -8.80 -1.54
CA PHE A 97 14.61 -9.46 -2.70
C PHE A 97 13.57 -8.50 -3.27
N VAL A 98 13.82 -7.95 -4.46
CA VAL A 98 13.04 -6.84 -5.01
C VAL A 98 12.38 -7.26 -6.31
N ASP A 99 11.07 -7.09 -6.42
CA ASP A 99 10.27 -7.36 -7.62
C ASP A 99 10.48 -8.76 -8.22
N VAL A 100 10.66 -9.76 -7.35
CA VAL A 100 11.00 -11.13 -7.72
C VAL A 100 9.81 -11.82 -8.36
N GLY A 101 10.01 -12.32 -9.58
CA GLY A 101 9.07 -13.16 -10.29
C GLY A 101 9.15 -14.63 -9.88
N TYR A 102 8.27 -15.46 -10.44
CA TYR A 102 8.20 -16.90 -10.16
C TYR A 102 8.55 -17.75 -11.38
N TYR A 103 8.90 -19.02 -11.13
CA TYR A 103 9.23 -19.98 -12.18
C TYR A 103 8.05 -20.10 -13.15
N ASN A 104 8.33 -20.06 -14.26
CA ASN A 104 8.81 -20.24 -15.54
C ASN A 104 8.88 -18.87 -16.29
N ASN A 105 9.73 -17.97 -15.82
CA ASN A 105 9.95 -16.67 -16.45
C ASN A 105 8.74 -15.71 -16.37
N HIS A 106 8.03 -15.74 -15.26
CA HIS A 106 6.87 -14.90 -14.99
C HIS A 106 7.26 -13.59 -14.26
N ASN A 107 6.60 -12.50 -14.65
CA ASN A 107 6.71 -11.17 -14.03
C ASN A 107 5.37 -10.44 -13.94
N ASP A 108 4.29 -11.15 -14.14
CA ASP A 108 2.92 -10.65 -13.98
C ASP A 108 2.50 -10.52 -12.53
N LEU A 109 3.12 -11.29 -11.65
CA LEU A 109 3.05 -11.16 -10.19
C LEU A 109 4.49 -11.12 -9.66
N ILE A 110 4.74 -10.25 -8.69
CA ILE A 110 6.08 -10.02 -8.13
C ILE A 110 6.02 -9.95 -6.61
N ASN A 111 7.08 -10.39 -5.94
CA ASN A 111 7.24 -10.34 -4.49
C ASN A 111 8.42 -9.45 -4.11
N SER A 112 8.26 -8.66 -3.05
CA SER A 112 9.32 -7.83 -2.49
C SER A 112 9.42 -7.98 -0.98
N TYR A 113 10.58 -8.42 -0.48
CA TYR A 113 10.82 -8.66 0.94
C TYR A 113 12.29 -8.53 1.31
N GLN A 114 12.57 -8.49 2.60
CA GLN A 114 13.92 -8.32 3.15
C GLN A 114 14.18 -9.31 4.27
N ILE A 115 15.42 -9.81 4.36
CA ILE A 115 15.97 -10.48 5.52
C ILE A 115 17.03 -9.57 6.13
N VAL A 116 17.00 -9.39 7.45
CA VAL A 116 18.03 -8.70 8.21
C VAL A 116 18.56 -9.64 9.29
N ILE A 117 19.88 -9.74 9.44
CA ILE A 117 20.52 -10.39 10.57
C ILE A 117 21.51 -9.46 11.25
N THR A 118 21.63 -9.57 12.57
CA THR A 118 22.52 -8.74 13.40
C THR A 118 23.30 -9.61 14.39
N PRO A 119 24.39 -9.12 15.00
CA PRO A 119 24.96 -9.78 16.17
C PRO A 119 23.91 -9.85 17.30
N THR A 120 24.02 -10.85 18.16
CA THR A 120 23.08 -11.11 19.27
C THR A 120 22.82 -9.89 20.18
N ASP A 121 23.82 -9.04 20.38
CA ASP A 121 23.70 -7.79 21.15
C ASP A 121 23.54 -6.56 20.23
N GLY A 122 23.03 -6.73 19.03
CA GLY A 122 22.89 -5.68 18.02
C GLY A 122 21.86 -4.63 18.41
N ILE A 123 22.10 -3.39 18.00
CA ILE A 123 21.24 -2.22 18.29
C ILE A 123 20.32 -1.85 17.12
N VAL A 124 20.37 -2.61 16.03
CA VAL A 124 19.64 -2.30 14.77
C VAL A 124 18.22 -2.87 14.82
N LEU A 125 18.06 -4.05 15.42
CA LEU A 125 16.76 -4.69 15.61
C LEU A 125 16.23 -4.44 17.03
N PRO A 126 14.94 -4.64 17.29
CA PRO A 126 14.36 -4.55 18.63
C PRO A 126 15.11 -5.44 19.63
N ASP A 127 15.11 -5.02 20.90
CA ASP A 127 15.79 -5.71 21.98
C ASP A 127 15.43 -7.21 22.01
N GLY A 128 16.45 -8.06 22.08
CA GLY A 128 16.31 -9.51 22.09
C GLY A 128 16.14 -10.15 20.70
N SER A 129 16.14 -9.36 19.63
CA SER A 129 16.07 -9.90 18.26
C SER A 129 17.43 -9.82 17.58
N ASN A 130 17.78 -10.87 16.83
CA ASN A 130 18.96 -10.89 15.96
C ASN A 130 18.63 -11.20 14.50
N THR A 131 17.37 -11.49 14.21
CA THR A 131 16.86 -11.78 12.87
C THR A 131 15.53 -11.04 12.64
N GLN A 132 15.36 -10.49 11.43
CA GLN A 132 14.11 -9.86 11.02
C GLN A 132 13.77 -10.27 9.60
N MET A 133 12.51 -10.50 9.34
CA MET A 133 11.93 -10.62 7.98
C MET A 133 10.87 -9.55 7.79
N CYS A 134 10.97 -8.79 6.69
CA CYS A 134 10.05 -7.70 6.36
C CYS A 134 9.46 -7.95 4.98
N TYR A 135 8.17 -7.76 4.83
CA TYR A 135 7.44 -7.97 3.58
C TYR A 135 6.80 -6.66 3.12
N LEU A 136 6.95 -6.34 1.85
CA LEU A 136 6.37 -5.13 1.27
C LEU A 136 5.10 -5.46 0.48
N ASP A 137 5.21 -6.36 -0.50
CA ASP A 137 4.13 -6.71 -1.44
C ASP A 137 4.36 -8.14 -1.94
N MET A 138 3.44 -9.05 -1.63
CA MET A 138 3.58 -10.48 -1.84
C MET A 138 2.40 -10.99 -2.67
N ASN A 139 2.64 -11.29 -3.94
CA ASN A 139 1.58 -11.52 -4.94
C ASN A 139 1.59 -12.92 -5.55
N TRP A 140 2.60 -13.75 -5.28
CA TRP A 140 2.65 -15.14 -5.73
C TRP A 140 3.20 -16.06 -4.64
N ALA A 141 2.73 -17.30 -4.60
CA ALA A 141 3.04 -18.28 -3.56
C ALA A 141 3.74 -19.52 -4.10
N HIS A 142 3.66 -19.81 -5.39
CA HIS A 142 4.13 -21.06 -5.99
C HIS A 142 4.71 -20.83 -7.39
N GLY A 143 5.79 -21.56 -7.74
CA GLY A 143 6.32 -21.56 -9.11
C GLY A 143 5.34 -22.20 -10.11
N ASP A 144 5.40 -21.81 -11.36
CA ASP A 144 4.47 -22.27 -12.40
C ASP A 144 4.83 -23.66 -12.98
N VAL A 145 5.12 -24.61 -12.11
CA VAL A 145 5.31 -26.02 -12.51
C VAL A 145 3.93 -26.63 -12.79
N GLY A 146 3.56 -26.64 -14.06
CA GLY A 146 2.28 -27.21 -14.49
C GLY A 146 1.21 -26.19 -14.83
N GLY A 147 1.50 -24.89 -14.89
CA GLY A 147 0.60 -23.83 -15.35
C GLY A 147 -0.32 -23.30 -14.25
N SER A 148 0.17 -23.24 -13.01
CA SER A 148 -0.60 -22.78 -11.86
C SER A 148 -0.74 -21.24 -11.77
N GLY A 149 0.09 -20.48 -12.52
CA GLY A 149 0.02 -19.02 -12.55
C GLY A 149 0.35 -18.36 -11.21
N GLY A 150 1.36 -18.86 -10.50
CA GLY A 150 1.81 -18.29 -9.23
C GLY A 150 1.00 -18.74 -8.02
N CYS A 151 0.00 -19.60 -8.21
CA CYS A 151 -0.88 -20.10 -7.14
C CYS A 151 -0.94 -21.63 -7.12
N CYS A 152 -1.18 -22.14 -5.94
CA CYS A 152 -1.88 -23.39 -5.71
C CYS A 152 -1.19 -24.64 -6.29
N GLY A 153 -0.11 -25.07 -5.70
CA GLY A 153 0.67 -26.23 -6.16
C GLY A 153 1.13 -27.14 -5.01
N ASP A 154 1.90 -28.16 -5.39
CA ASP A 154 2.43 -29.16 -4.44
C ASP A 154 3.68 -28.69 -3.68
N GLY A 155 4.11 -27.42 -3.88
CA GLY A 155 5.29 -26.84 -3.23
C GLY A 155 5.01 -25.44 -2.72
N PRO A 156 4.18 -25.28 -1.65
CA PRO A 156 3.89 -23.99 -1.05
C PRO A 156 5.18 -23.33 -0.53
N ALA A 157 5.22 -21.99 -0.59
CA ALA A 157 6.35 -21.24 -0.07
C ALA A 157 6.46 -21.39 1.44
N THR A 158 7.67 -21.60 1.95
CA THR A 158 7.93 -21.74 3.38
C THR A 158 8.61 -20.49 3.92
N VAL A 159 8.09 -19.98 5.05
CA VAL A 159 8.65 -18.85 5.79
C VAL A 159 8.99 -19.28 7.21
N GLY A 160 10.26 -19.03 7.64
CA GLY A 160 10.70 -19.38 8.98
C GLY A 160 12.20 -19.57 9.12
N LEU A 161 12.59 -20.26 10.18
CA LEU A 161 13.97 -20.63 10.53
C LEU A 161 14.07 -22.13 10.72
N ASP A 162 15.17 -22.72 10.31
CA ASP A 162 15.37 -24.17 10.44
C ASP A 162 16.84 -24.51 10.67
N ASP A 163 17.13 -25.18 11.78
CA ASP A 163 18.44 -25.74 12.11
C ASP A 163 18.47 -27.27 11.93
N ALA A 164 17.72 -27.77 10.97
CA ALA A 164 17.52 -29.21 10.74
C ALA A 164 18.77 -30.12 10.89
N PRO A 165 19.98 -29.72 10.41
CA PRO A 165 21.14 -30.59 10.48
C PRO A 165 21.76 -30.72 11.89
N GLN A 166 21.48 -29.77 12.80
CA GLN A 166 22.15 -29.70 14.10
C GLN A 166 21.27 -30.22 15.23
N THR A 167 20.22 -29.51 15.54
CA THR A 167 19.33 -29.81 16.67
C THR A 167 17.95 -30.27 16.22
N GLY A 168 17.53 -29.91 15.02
CA GLY A 168 16.15 -30.02 14.52
C GLY A 168 15.22 -28.92 15.06
N ASP A 169 15.79 -27.95 15.77
CA ASP A 169 15.04 -26.80 16.23
C ASP A 169 14.64 -25.97 15.03
N HIS A 170 13.41 -25.49 15.02
CA HIS A 170 12.86 -24.71 13.92
C HIS A 170 11.73 -23.80 14.40
N LEU A 171 11.43 -22.83 13.56
CA LEU A 171 10.30 -21.94 13.70
C LEU A 171 9.68 -21.76 12.32
N GLN A 172 8.45 -22.19 12.11
CA GLN A 172 7.74 -21.99 10.86
C GLN A 172 6.62 -20.96 11.06
N TYR A 173 6.62 -19.88 10.28
CA TYR A 173 5.55 -18.90 10.28
C TYR A 173 4.36 -19.34 9.44
N GLY A 174 4.59 -20.08 8.37
CA GLY A 174 3.53 -20.59 7.53
C GLY A 174 4.04 -21.22 6.25
N ARG A 175 3.11 -21.88 5.57
CA ARG A 175 3.26 -22.41 4.23
C ARG A 175 2.22 -21.79 3.32
N PHE A 176 2.70 -20.89 2.46
CA PHE A 176 1.86 -20.01 1.65
C PHE A 176 1.63 -20.61 0.27
N ASN A 177 0.37 -20.85 -0.08
CA ASN A 177 0.00 -21.53 -1.32
C ASN A 177 -1.07 -20.77 -2.14
N PHE A 178 -1.84 -19.89 -1.50
CA PHE A 178 -2.97 -19.19 -2.14
C PHE A 178 -2.71 -17.69 -2.29
N LEU A 179 -3.44 -17.05 -3.23
CA LEU A 179 -3.40 -15.60 -3.46
C LEU A 179 -4.54 -14.92 -2.70
N THR A 180 -4.60 -15.15 -1.40
CA THR A 180 -5.60 -14.59 -0.47
C THR A 180 -4.87 -13.99 0.73
N ASP A 181 -5.63 -13.37 1.63
CA ASP A 181 -5.19 -12.87 2.92
C ASP A 181 -5.56 -13.81 4.10
N ASP A 182 -6.09 -14.99 3.80
CA ASP A 182 -6.41 -16.00 4.81
C ASP A 182 -5.14 -16.57 5.44
N TYR A 183 -5.13 -16.69 6.75
CA TYR A 183 -4.03 -17.28 7.51
C TYR A 183 -4.56 -18.16 8.63
N ASN A 184 -4.10 -19.41 8.67
CA ASN A 184 -4.58 -20.42 9.61
C ASN A 184 -3.57 -20.74 10.73
N GLY A 185 -2.45 -20.04 10.76
CA GLY A 185 -1.35 -20.27 11.69
C GLY A 185 -0.21 -21.07 11.08
N PRO A 186 0.89 -21.27 11.86
CA PRO A 186 2.16 -21.83 11.34
C PRO A 186 2.00 -23.19 10.68
N TYR A 187 1.01 -23.97 11.09
CA TYR A 187 0.79 -25.35 10.65
C TYR A 187 -0.64 -25.62 10.19
N GLY A 188 -1.45 -24.57 9.99
CA GLY A 188 -2.84 -24.67 9.55
C GLY A 188 -3.74 -25.59 10.40
N ALA A 189 -5.01 -25.32 10.48
CA ALA A 189 -5.97 -26.16 11.19
C ALA A 189 -6.34 -27.43 10.39
N GLY A 190 -5.35 -28.30 10.13
CA GLY A 190 -5.55 -29.59 9.46
C GLY A 190 -5.39 -29.55 7.94
N ASP A 191 -4.84 -28.47 7.40
CA ASP A 191 -4.42 -28.37 6.00
C ASP A 191 -3.30 -27.30 5.92
N GLU A 192 -2.08 -27.75 6.06
CA GLU A 192 -0.83 -26.98 6.21
C GLU A 192 -0.51 -26.11 4.99
N ASP A 193 -1.23 -26.32 3.90
CA ASP A 193 -1.01 -25.68 2.61
C ASP A 193 -2.09 -24.63 2.27
N GLN A 194 -2.76 -24.07 3.27
CA GLN A 194 -3.93 -23.19 3.08
C GLN A 194 -3.66 -21.72 3.32
N ASP A 195 -2.43 -21.33 3.66
CA ASP A 195 -2.11 -19.93 3.94
C ASP A 195 -2.06 -19.08 2.66
N GLY A 196 -2.62 -17.90 2.72
CA GLY A 196 -2.63 -16.92 1.66
C GLY A 196 -1.44 -15.98 1.72
N VAL A 197 -0.73 -15.79 0.60
CA VAL A 197 0.51 -15.03 0.54
C VAL A 197 0.31 -13.54 0.81
N ASN A 198 -0.86 -12.98 0.48
CA ASN A 198 -1.17 -11.57 0.73
C ASN A 198 -1.27 -11.23 2.23
N TRP A 199 -1.45 -12.25 3.08
CA TRP A 199 -1.37 -12.04 4.52
C TRP A 199 0.00 -11.52 4.98
N LEU A 200 1.07 -11.81 4.23
CA LEU A 200 2.42 -11.32 4.52
C LEU A 200 2.60 -9.83 4.23
N ASP A 201 1.72 -9.19 3.47
CA ASP A 201 1.85 -7.79 3.07
C ASP A 201 2.01 -6.87 4.28
N TYR A 202 3.07 -6.05 4.24
CA TYR A 202 3.44 -5.11 5.30
C TYR A 202 3.74 -5.74 6.67
N LYS A 203 3.96 -7.07 6.74
CA LYS A 203 4.35 -7.75 7.98
C LYS A 203 5.84 -7.61 8.26
N VAL A 204 6.16 -7.59 9.54
CA VAL A 204 7.53 -7.59 10.06
C VAL A 204 7.64 -8.62 11.19
N PHE A 205 8.49 -9.61 11.02
CA PHE A 205 8.76 -10.61 12.03
C PHE A 205 10.14 -10.37 12.63
N ASN A 206 10.20 -10.15 13.95
CA ASN A 206 11.45 -10.02 14.70
C ASN A 206 11.62 -11.23 15.59
N MET A 207 12.81 -11.82 15.62
CA MET A 207 13.07 -13.05 16.37
C MET A 207 14.50 -13.13 16.87
N ASP A 208 14.70 -13.86 17.96
CA ASP A 208 16.01 -14.29 18.43
C ASP A 208 16.32 -15.69 17.90
N ALA A 209 17.04 -15.76 16.80
CA ALA A 209 17.46 -17.03 16.21
C ALA A 209 18.57 -17.75 17.02
N ALA A 210 19.07 -17.15 18.12
CA ALA A 210 20.04 -17.79 19.00
C ALA A 210 19.40 -18.73 20.03
N VAL A 211 18.07 -18.66 20.21
CA VAL A 211 17.36 -19.47 21.23
C VAL A 211 17.40 -20.95 20.83
N THR A 212 18.08 -21.75 21.67
CA THR A 212 18.11 -23.18 21.54
C THR A 212 16.98 -23.82 22.33
N SER A 213 16.25 -24.73 21.71
CA SER A 213 15.23 -25.63 22.30
C SER A 213 14.62 -25.13 23.62
N GLY A 214 13.49 -24.55 23.55
CA GLY A 214 12.73 -24.05 24.70
C GLY A 214 11.43 -23.49 24.16
N ASN A 215 10.58 -23.01 25.02
CA ASN A 215 9.41 -22.27 24.63
C ASN A 215 9.82 -20.95 23.99
N THR A 216 9.38 -20.69 22.77
CA THR A 216 9.61 -19.43 22.06
C THR A 216 8.48 -18.47 22.39
N PRO A 217 8.75 -17.23 22.83
CA PRO A 217 7.69 -16.27 23.13
C PRO A 217 6.80 -15.99 21.92
N PRO A 218 5.53 -15.64 22.10
CA PRO A 218 4.64 -15.24 21.03
C PRO A 218 5.24 -14.12 20.15
N LEU A 219 5.04 -14.21 18.84
CA LEU A 219 5.65 -13.32 17.88
C LEU A 219 4.62 -12.31 17.35
N PRO A 220 4.86 -10.99 17.45
CA PRO A 220 3.98 -10.00 16.86
C PRO A 220 4.06 -10.04 15.35
N SER A 221 2.92 -10.03 14.68
CA SER A 221 2.80 -10.10 13.22
C SER A 221 2.96 -8.74 12.52
N ASN A 222 3.00 -7.65 13.27
CA ASN A 222 3.23 -6.30 12.76
C ASN A 222 3.85 -5.44 13.87
N ASN A 223 4.52 -4.38 13.46
CA ASN A 223 5.15 -3.45 14.38
C ASN A 223 4.36 -2.12 14.38
N LEU A 224 3.97 -1.65 15.55
CA LEU A 224 3.31 -0.35 15.71
C LEU A 224 4.28 0.85 15.65
N GLY A 225 5.57 0.57 15.39
CA GLY A 225 6.63 1.57 15.38
C GLY A 225 7.14 1.88 16.79
N CYS A 226 8.42 2.33 16.86
CA CYS A 226 9.04 2.75 18.13
C CYS A 226 8.89 4.26 18.38
N ASP A 227 8.32 5.02 17.43
CA ASP A 227 8.17 6.46 17.53
C ASP A 227 6.92 6.84 18.32
N THR A 228 7.01 7.98 19.02
CA THR A 228 5.83 8.55 19.68
C THR A 228 4.77 8.96 18.64
N ILE A 229 3.57 8.46 18.81
CA ILE A 229 2.42 8.79 17.99
C ILE A 229 1.80 10.08 18.52
N PHE A 230 1.85 11.15 17.72
CA PHE A 230 1.22 12.42 18.09
C PHE A 230 -0.24 12.43 17.65
N LEU A 231 -1.15 12.62 18.60
CA LEU A 231 -2.58 12.60 18.35
C LEU A 231 -3.22 13.93 18.79
N CYS A 232 -3.95 14.54 17.89
CA CYS A 232 -4.63 15.79 18.16
C CYS A 232 -6.01 15.55 18.76
N GLN A 233 -6.58 16.55 19.46
CA GLN A 233 -7.94 16.43 20.00
C GLN A 233 -8.96 16.20 18.88
N GLY A 234 -9.78 15.18 19.02
CA GLY A 234 -10.76 14.73 18.03
C GLY A 234 -10.25 13.71 17.04
N ASN A 235 -8.93 13.44 17.02
CA ASN A 235 -8.37 12.42 16.15
C ASN A 235 -8.37 11.04 16.80
N GLU A 236 -8.36 10.03 15.96
CA GLU A 236 -8.41 8.62 16.32
C GLU A 236 -7.16 7.92 15.79
N PHE A 237 -6.64 6.97 16.56
CA PHE A 237 -5.58 6.07 16.18
C PHE A 237 -6.05 4.62 16.30
N PRO A 238 -6.29 3.93 15.19
CA PRO A 238 -6.65 2.51 15.21
C PRO A 238 -5.41 1.65 15.47
N VAL A 239 -5.58 0.59 16.26
CA VAL A 239 -4.58 -0.44 16.51
C VAL A 239 -5.16 -1.78 16.12
N ASP A 240 -4.42 -2.51 15.31
CA ASP A 240 -4.70 -3.89 14.95
C ASP A 240 -3.39 -4.66 15.05
N LEU A 241 -3.27 -5.55 16.03
CA LEU A 241 -2.05 -6.28 16.34
C LEU A 241 -2.39 -7.75 16.60
N SER A 242 -1.67 -8.62 15.90
CA SER A 242 -1.79 -10.06 16.08
C SER A 242 -0.49 -10.64 16.61
N PHE A 243 -0.59 -11.70 17.39
CA PHE A 243 0.54 -12.49 17.88
C PHE A 243 0.35 -13.94 17.47
N LEU A 244 1.44 -14.61 17.13
CA LEU A 244 1.46 -16.01 16.76
C LEU A 244 2.18 -16.82 17.83
N ALA A 245 1.62 -17.95 18.22
CA ALA A 245 2.35 -18.94 18.99
C ALA A 245 3.23 -19.75 18.03
N PRO A 246 4.57 -19.75 18.22
CA PRO A 246 5.48 -20.40 17.28
C PRO A 246 5.41 -21.92 17.32
N GLU A 247 5.02 -22.50 18.44
CA GLU A 247 4.94 -23.94 18.63
C GLU A 247 3.54 -24.49 18.42
N ILE A 248 3.47 -25.68 17.83
CA ILE A 248 2.20 -26.39 17.59
C ILE A 248 1.43 -26.59 18.89
N ASP A 249 0.10 -26.45 18.83
CA ASP A 249 -0.83 -26.69 19.94
C ASP A 249 -0.73 -25.70 21.12
N GLN A 250 0.06 -24.64 21.01
CA GLN A 250 0.08 -23.58 22.01
C GLN A 250 -1.03 -22.56 21.82
N ASN A 251 -1.45 -21.95 22.94
CA ASN A 251 -2.42 -20.88 22.95
C ASN A 251 -1.82 -19.65 23.63
N ILE A 252 -2.20 -18.49 23.13
CA ILE A 252 -1.80 -17.19 23.64
C ILE A 252 -2.91 -16.65 24.53
N THR A 253 -2.52 -16.13 25.69
CA THR A 253 -3.36 -15.30 26.56
C THR A 253 -2.95 -13.85 26.40
N MET A 254 -3.90 -13.00 26.04
CA MET A 254 -3.68 -11.57 25.82
C MET A 254 -3.94 -10.75 27.09
N ASN A 255 -3.12 -9.72 27.29
CA ASN A 255 -3.34 -8.70 28.30
C ASN A 255 -3.03 -7.32 27.72
N VAL A 256 -3.88 -6.33 28.00
CA VAL A 256 -3.75 -4.98 27.46
C VAL A 256 -3.82 -3.97 28.59
N THR A 257 -2.88 -3.02 28.62
CA THR A 257 -2.87 -1.94 29.60
C THR A 257 -3.99 -0.95 29.33
N ASP A 258 -4.80 -0.63 30.32
CA ASP A 258 -5.81 0.41 30.23
C ASP A 258 -5.18 1.81 30.18
N ALA A 259 -5.70 2.67 29.32
CA ALA A 259 -5.36 4.09 29.26
C ALA A 259 -6.60 4.95 28.97
N PRO A 260 -6.66 6.19 29.46
CA PRO A 260 -7.75 7.09 29.14
C PRO A 260 -7.83 7.36 27.64
N GLY A 261 -9.02 7.16 27.05
CA GLY A 261 -9.25 7.32 25.60
C GLY A 261 -8.97 6.07 24.78
N TRP A 262 -8.48 5.01 25.39
CA TRP A 262 -8.25 3.71 24.79
C TRP A 262 -9.47 2.80 24.96
N THR A 263 -9.96 2.25 23.87
CA THR A 263 -11.01 1.21 23.85
C THR A 263 -10.52 0.05 22.99
N TYR A 264 -10.64 -1.18 23.48
CA TYR A 264 -10.11 -2.34 22.78
C TYR A 264 -10.94 -3.59 23.04
N THR A 265 -10.75 -4.55 22.15
CA THR A 265 -11.15 -5.96 22.30
C THR A 265 -9.96 -6.83 22.00
N TYR A 266 -9.90 -7.99 22.61
CA TYR A 266 -8.86 -8.97 22.28
C TYR A 266 -9.46 -10.38 22.24
N GLU A 267 -8.76 -11.27 21.56
CA GLU A 267 -9.08 -12.69 21.44
C GLU A 267 -7.84 -13.50 21.82
N ASP A 268 -8.06 -14.49 22.69
CA ASP A 268 -7.05 -15.50 23.07
C ASP A 268 -7.13 -16.68 22.11
N GLY A 269 -6.04 -17.41 21.91
CA GLY A 269 -6.03 -18.61 21.07
C GLY A 269 -4.67 -18.92 20.47
N PRO A 270 -4.58 -19.79 19.45
CA PRO A 270 -3.33 -20.04 18.73
C PRO A 270 -2.77 -18.76 18.08
N THR A 271 -3.67 -17.84 17.72
CA THR A 271 -3.37 -16.47 17.31
C THR A 271 -4.04 -15.54 18.30
N GLY A 272 -3.26 -14.74 19.03
CA GLY A 272 -3.76 -13.69 19.90
C GLY A 272 -3.97 -12.42 19.10
N ASN A 273 -5.16 -11.82 19.16
CA ASN A 273 -5.48 -10.61 18.42
C ASN A 273 -5.94 -9.49 19.33
N VAL A 274 -5.51 -8.25 19.06
CA VAL A 274 -6.00 -7.03 19.70
C VAL A 274 -6.44 -6.05 18.65
N THR A 275 -7.69 -5.64 18.70
CA THR A 275 -8.22 -4.53 17.90
C THR A 275 -8.63 -3.41 18.83
N GLY A 276 -8.14 -2.21 18.62
CA GLY A 276 -8.39 -1.08 19.50
C GLY A 276 -8.48 0.25 18.77
N LEU A 277 -9.03 1.24 19.48
CA LEU A 277 -9.14 2.61 19.03
C LEU A 277 -8.75 3.55 20.17
N PHE A 278 -7.74 4.37 19.94
CA PHE A 278 -7.38 5.46 20.85
C PHE A 278 -7.97 6.77 20.33
N VAL A 279 -8.70 7.49 21.18
CA VAL A 279 -9.33 8.78 20.84
C VAL A 279 -8.70 9.89 21.66
N GLY A 280 -8.01 10.81 20.99
CA GLY A 280 -7.45 12.00 21.62
C GLY A 280 -8.54 13.02 21.98
N ASN A 281 -8.57 13.49 23.23
CA ASN A 281 -9.52 14.52 23.67
C ASN A 281 -8.98 15.32 24.85
N ALA A 282 -9.68 16.38 25.24
CA ALA A 282 -9.26 17.28 26.32
C ALA A 282 -9.14 16.61 27.70
N SER A 283 -9.69 15.41 27.89
CA SER A 283 -9.63 14.70 29.17
C SER A 283 -8.43 13.76 29.31
N ASN A 284 -7.73 13.50 28.19
CA ASN A 284 -6.58 12.61 28.16
C ASN A 284 -5.34 13.24 27.49
N LEU A 285 -5.15 14.54 27.67
CA LEU A 285 -3.96 15.24 27.20
C LEU A 285 -2.68 14.68 27.81
N GLY A 286 -1.59 14.66 27.04
CA GLY A 286 -0.26 14.22 27.47
C GLY A 286 0.11 12.84 26.99
N VAL A 287 1.11 12.25 27.64
CA VAL A 287 1.74 11.00 27.20
C VAL A 287 1.04 9.80 27.83
N HIS A 288 0.70 8.83 26.99
CA HIS A 288 0.13 7.54 27.36
C HIS A 288 1.00 6.43 26.81
N GLU A 289 1.45 5.55 27.68
CA GLU A 289 2.15 4.33 27.31
C GLU A 289 1.17 3.17 27.38
N ILE A 290 1.03 2.44 26.28
CA ILE A 290 0.14 1.29 26.16
C ILE A 290 1.00 0.08 25.87
N THR A 291 0.88 -0.94 26.72
CA THR A 291 1.53 -2.23 26.54
C THR A 291 0.50 -3.29 26.25
N ILE A 292 0.72 -4.05 25.18
CA ILE A 292 -0.02 -5.24 24.81
C ILE A 292 0.92 -6.43 25.06
N SER A 293 0.51 -7.32 25.98
CA SER A 293 1.27 -8.50 26.37
C SER A 293 0.60 -9.76 25.80
N ALA A 294 1.36 -10.60 25.17
CA ALA A 294 0.96 -11.93 24.70
C ALA A 294 1.78 -12.99 25.46
N THR A 295 1.11 -13.90 26.15
CA THR A 295 1.75 -14.97 26.92
C THR A 295 1.26 -16.32 26.40
N ASP A 296 2.18 -17.19 25.98
CA ASP A 296 1.87 -18.57 25.61
C ASP A 296 1.61 -19.48 26.81
N ASP A 297 1.10 -20.69 26.58
CA ASP A 297 0.89 -21.73 27.57
C ASP A 297 1.98 -22.80 27.55
N GLY A 298 3.15 -22.48 26.99
CA GLY A 298 4.33 -23.33 26.98
C GLY A 298 4.92 -23.58 28.37
N SER A 299 5.99 -24.35 28.44
CA SER A 299 6.61 -24.72 29.73
C SER A 299 8.12 -24.50 29.72
N PRO A 300 8.64 -23.45 30.38
CA PRO A 300 7.90 -22.39 31.07
C PRO A 300 7.14 -21.49 30.09
N ALA A 301 6.02 -20.91 30.50
CA ALA A 301 5.31 -19.92 29.70
C ALA A 301 6.21 -18.71 29.40
N ALA A 302 6.17 -18.20 28.18
CA ALA A 302 6.93 -17.05 27.73
C ALA A 302 6.00 -15.90 27.33
N THR A 303 6.48 -14.66 27.42
CA THR A 303 5.68 -13.46 27.16
C THR A 303 6.42 -12.52 26.23
N THR A 304 5.70 -11.97 25.27
CA THR A 304 6.14 -10.84 24.45
C THR A 304 5.29 -9.60 24.74
N ASP A 305 5.97 -8.49 24.99
CA ASP A 305 5.36 -7.19 25.22
C ASP A 305 5.61 -6.28 24.01
N VAL A 306 4.54 -5.69 23.46
CA VAL A 306 4.60 -4.60 22.49
C VAL A 306 4.11 -3.34 23.18
N THR A 307 5.00 -2.35 23.28
CA THR A 307 4.69 -1.06 23.91
C THR A 307 4.78 0.05 22.88
N PHE A 308 3.76 0.91 22.85
CA PHE A 308 3.75 2.12 22.03
C PHE A 308 3.33 3.32 22.85
N VAL A 309 3.77 4.49 22.43
CA VAL A 309 3.54 5.76 23.15
C VAL A 309 2.67 6.66 22.29
N ILE A 310 1.56 7.14 22.88
CA ILE A 310 0.71 8.16 22.27
C ILE A 310 0.83 9.44 23.08
N GLU A 311 1.16 10.55 22.45
CA GLU A 311 1.08 11.88 23.04
C GLU A 311 -0.12 12.63 22.48
N VAL A 312 -1.13 12.87 23.33
CA VAL A 312 -2.28 13.68 22.98
C VAL A 312 -1.95 15.15 23.17
N LEU A 313 -1.92 15.87 22.07
CA LEU A 313 -1.58 17.29 22.03
C LEU A 313 -2.78 18.16 22.39
N ASP A 314 -2.52 19.28 23.11
CA ASP A 314 -3.55 20.29 23.38
C ASP A 314 -3.78 21.17 22.12
N ILE A 315 -4.11 20.52 21.02
CA ILE A 315 -4.41 21.14 19.74
C ILE A 315 -5.77 20.64 19.28
N VAL A 316 -6.70 21.57 19.11
CA VAL A 316 -7.98 21.33 18.44
C VAL A 316 -7.82 21.72 16.98
N ILE A 317 -8.05 20.78 16.09
CA ILE A 317 -8.00 21.06 14.66
C ILE A 317 -9.24 21.89 14.28
N PRO A 318 -9.08 23.07 13.69
CA PRO A 318 -10.21 23.86 13.21
C PRO A 318 -10.95 23.15 12.06
N ASP A 319 -12.22 23.46 11.92
CA ASP A 319 -12.97 23.04 10.74
C ASP A 319 -12.35 23.67 9.49
N LEU A 320 -12.05 22.84 8.50
CA LEU A 320 -11.58 23.23 7.19
C LEU A 320 -12.79 23.29 6.25
N THR A 321 -13.11 24.49 5.76
CA THR A 321 -14.25 24.68 4.86
C THR A 321 -13.79 25.27 3.54
N LEU A 322 -14.46 24.90 2.46
CA LEU A 322 -14.14 25.32 1.11
C LEU A 322 -15.25 26.23 0.56
N GLU A 323 -14.82 27.33 -0.05
CA GLU A 323 -15.69 28.27 -0.76
C GLU A 323 -15.16 28.46 -2.19
N GLY A 324 -16.06 28.58 -3.15
CA GLY A 324 -15.71 28.79 -4.55
C GLY A 324 -16.67 28.08 -5.49
N ASN A 325 -16.47 28.29 -6.77
CA ASN A 325 -17.27 27.61 -7.78
C ASN A 325 -16.65 26.23 -8.09
N MET A 326 -17.38 25.18 -7.77
CA MET A 326 -16.98 23.79 -8.02
C MET A 326 -17.40 23.28 -9.41
N SER A 327 -17.81 24.18 -10.32
CA SER A 327 -18.15 23.86 -11.69
C SER A 327 -17.49 24.86 -12.63
N ILE A 328 -16.80 24.36 -13.67
CA ILE A 328 -16.13 25.20 -14.67
C ILE A 328 -16.49 24.80 -16.09
N CYS A 329 -16.47 25.76 -16.96
CA CYS A 329 -16.56 25.53 -18.39
C CYS A 329 -15.20 25.07 -18.94
N ALA A 330 -15.19 24.35 -20.05
CA ALA A 330 -13.95 23.99 -20.75
C ALA A 330 -13.14 25.25 -21.11
N GLY A 331 -11.89 25.32 -20.65
CA GLY A 331 -11.03 26.50 -20.78
C GLY A 331 -11.26 27.61 -19.75
N GLY A 332 -12.16 27.38 -18.79
CA GLY A 332 -12.39 28.27 -17.65
C GLY A 332 -11.46 27.97 -16.47
N GLU A 333 -11.63 28.70 -15.40
CA GLU A 333 -10.85 28.59 -14.16
C GLU A 333 -11.79 28.63 -12.96
N ALA A 334 -11.56 27.72 -11.99
CA ALA A 334 -12.18 27.75 -10.68
C ALA A 334 -11.18 28.26 -9.65
N GLU A 335 -11.56 29.28 -8.90
CA GLU A 335 -10.82 29.73 -7.72
C GLU A 335 -11.51 29.19 -6.48
N ILE A 336 -10.77 28.37 -5.69
CA ILE A 336 -11.26 27.75 -4.46
C ILE A 336 -10.51 28.36 -3.29
N THR A 337 -11.24 28.77 -2.28
CA THR A 337 -10.71 29.33 -1.04
C THR A 337 -10.97 28.37 0.10
N ALA A 338 -9.93 27.98 0.80
CA ALA A 338 -9.98 27.22 2.04
C ALA A 338 -9.98 28.17 3.24
N THR A 339 -10.90 27.97 4.16
CA THR A 339 -11.02 28.79 5.37
C THR A 339 -10.92 27.95 6.63
N GLY A 340 -10.31 28.51 7.67
CA GLY A 340 -10.02 27.90 8.96
C GLY A 340 -8.80 28.57 9.58
N ALA A 341 -8.60 28.40 10.88
CA ALA A 341 -7.47 28.99 11.61
C ALA A 341 -6.24 28.05 11.55
N PHE A 342 -5.67 27.86 10.36
CA PHE A 342 -4.53 27.02 10.11
C PHE A 342 -3.22 27.81 10.04
N ASP A 343 -2.11 27.18 10.46
CA ASP A 343 -0.76 27.72 10.31
C ASP A 343 -0.31 27.64 8.85
N ASN A 344 -0.70 26.56 8.17
CA ASN A 344 -0.42 26.34 6.75
C ASN A 344 -1.60 25.61 6.07
N ILE A 345 -1.81 25.95 4.79
CA ILE A 345 -2.80 25.28 3.92
C ILE A 345 -2.05 24.84 2.65
N ILE A 346 -2.12 23.54 2.34
CA ILE A 346 -1.42 22.90 1.22
C ILE A 346 -2.44 22.20 0.32
N TRP A 347 -2.43 22.55 -0.97
CA TRP A 347 -3.31 21.97 -1.97
C TRP A 347 -2.68 20.76 -2.64
N SER A 348 -3.49 19.86 -3.18
CA SER A 348 -3.07 18.62 -3.84
C SER A 348 -2.08 18.79 -5.00
N ASN A 349 -1.95 19.98 -5.56
CA ASN A 349 -0.94 20.33 -6.57
C ASN A 349 0.36 20.88 -5.98
N GLY A 350 0.50 20.92 -4.65
CA GLY A 350 1.66 21.42 -3.93
C GLY A 350 1.68 22.94 -3.71
N ASN A 351 0.66 23.66 -4.14
CA ASN A 351 0.53 25.09 -3.84
C ASN A 351 0.21 25.28 -2.35
N GLU A 352 0.70 26.39 -1.78
CA GLU A 352 0.45 26.79 -0.41
C GLU A 352 -0.38 28.07 -0.36
N GLY A 353 -1.15 28.23 0.72
CA GLY A 353 -1.97 29.40 0.99
C GLY A 353 -3.46 29.13 0.91
N PRO A 354 -4.29 30.13 1.30
CA PRO A 354 -5.73 29.94 1.46
C PRO A 354 -6.50 29.80 0.14
N THR A 355 -5.94 30.17 -0.98
CA THR A 355 -6.64 30.17 -2.27
C THR A 355 -5.82 29.44 -3.34
N ASN A 356 -6.48 28.63 -4.16
CA ASN A 356 -5.89 27.96 -5.30
C ASN A 356 -6.81 27.94 -6.50
N SER A 357 -6.21 27.98 -7.70
CA SER A 357 -6.92 27.98 -8.97
C SER A 357 -6.76 26.65 -9.71
N TYR A 358 -7.84 26.22 -10.37
CA TYR A 358 -7.91 25.00 -11.16
C TYR A 358 -8.47 25.30 -12.55
N VAL A 359 -7.79 24.80 -13.58
CA VAL A 359 -8.18 24.99 -14.99
C VAL A 359 -8.76 23.73 -15.64
N PHE A 360 -8.92 22.68 -14.86
CA PHE A 360 -9.53 21.39 -15.27
C PHE A 360 -10.31 20.79 -14.12
N GLY A 361 -11.32 19.99 -14.46
CA GLY A 361 -12.13 19.26 -13.48
C GLY A 361 -11.45 18.00 -12.97
N GLY A 362 -11.90 17.49 -11.84
CA GLY A 362 -11.41 16.26 -11.23
C GLY A 362 -11.52 16.24 -9.71
N ASN A 363 -10.95 15.19 -9.11
CA ASN A 363 -10.87 15.06 -7.66
C ASN A 363 -9.59 15.72 -7.13
N PHE A 364 -9.76 16.53 -6.10
CA PHE A 364 -8.69 17.26 -5.45
C PHE A 364 -8.84 17.16 -3.93
N PHE A 365 -7.79 17.54 -3.22
CA PHE A 365 -7.84 17.69 -1.77
C PHE A 365 -7.01 18.89 -1.32
N VAL A 366 -7.30 19.36 -0.12
CA VAL A 366 -6.54 20.39 0.57
C VAL A 366 -6.27 19.95 2.00
N THR A 367 -5.08 20.23 2.50
CA THR A 367 -4.64 19.92 3.85
C THR A 367 -4.48 21.21 4.65
N GLY A 368 -5.17 21.31 5.76
CA GLY A 368 -4.98 22.36 6.77
C GLY A 368 -4.11 21.85 7.92
N GLN A 369 -3.06 22.59 8.31
CA GLN A 369 -2.11 22.22 9.35
C GLN A 369 -2.12 23.21 10.51
N VAL A 370 -2.08 22.68 11.75
CA VAL A 370 -1.88 23.45 12.99
C VAL A 370 -0.85 22.73 13.84
N GLY A 371 0.36 23.28 13.95
CA GLY A 371 1.49 22.59 14.59
C GLY A 371 1.80 21.27 13.89
N GLN A 372 1.71 20.18 14.63
CA GLN A 372 1.90 18.81 14.12
C GLN A 372 0.59 18.16 13.64
N CYS A 373 -0.53 18.84 13.78
CA CYS A 373 -1.86 18.35 13.47
C CYS A 373 -2.28 18.76 12.07
N GLN A 374 -3.03 17.89 11.40
CA GLN A 374 -3.55 18.19 10.07
C GLN A 374 -4.96 17.63 9.89
N THR A 375 -5.70 18.26 9.00
CA THR A 375 -6.97 17.75 8.47
C THR A 375 -6.96 17.82 6.95
N VAL A 376 -7.71 16.96 6.31
CA VAL A 376 -7.79 16.89 4.83
C VAL A 376 -9.25 16.98 4.43
N GLU A 377 -9.53 17.86 3.49
CA GLU A 377 -10.85 17.98 2.86
C GLU A 377 -10.74 17.62 1.38
N TYR A 378 -11.60 16.70 0.94
CA TYR A 378 -11.69 16.26 -0.46
C TYR A 378 -12.82 16.97 -1.17
N PHE A 379 -12.58 17.39 -2.41
CA PHE A 379 -13.59 18.04 -3.22
C PHE A 379 -13.47 17.65 -4.70
N PHE A 380 -14.55 17.85 -5.42
CA PHE A 380 -14.64 17.59 -6.85
C PHE A 380 -14.98 18.86 -7.59
N ILE A 381 -14.25 19.15 -8.66
CA ILE A 381 -14.59 20.22 -9.60
C ILE A 381 -15.19 19.58 -10.85
N ASP A 382 -16.45 19.89 -11.12
CA ASP A 382 -17.12 19.48 -12.34
C ASP A 382 -16.66 20.34 -13.51
N GLN A 383 -16.36 19.72 -14.65
CA GLN A 383 -15.98 20.44 -15.84
C GLN A 383 -16.93 20.11 -16.99
N SER A 384 -17.72 21.08 -17.37
CA SER A 384 -18.55 20.98 -18.57
C SER A 384 -17.67 20.82 -19.81
N PRO A 385 -17.92 19.85 -20.67
CA PRO A 385 -17.15 19.66 -21.89
C PRO A 385 -17.34 20.88 -22.83
N TYR A 386 -16.34 21.09 -23.69
CA TYR A 386 -16.51 22.04 -24.81
C TYR A 386 -17.57 21.49 -25.78
N PHE A 387 -18.56 22.29 -26.11
CA PHE A 387 -19.61 21.89 -27.03
C PHE A 387 -19.76 22.86 -28.20
N LEU A 388 -20.05 22.30 -29.37
CA LEU A 388 -20.37 23.02 -30.58
C LEU A 388 -21.83 22.71 -30.90
N PRO A 389 -22.72 23.70 -30.90
CA PRO A 389 -24.11 23.46 -31.29
C PRO A 389 -24.19 22.96 -32.71
N ASP A 390 -24.92 21.88 -32.95
CA ASP A 390 -25.24 21.44 -34.31
C ASP A 390 -26.52 22.11 -34.79
N VAL A 391 -26.52 22.51 -36.06
CA VAL A 391 -27.66 23.26 -36.66
C VAL A 391 -28.06 22.57 -37.97
N ASP A 392 -29.35 22.36 -38.11
CA ASP A 392 -29.98 21.92 -39.35
C ASP A 392 -30.60 23.14 -40.04
N VAL A 393 -30.40 23.27 -41.35
CA VAL A 393 -30.89 24.36 -42.17
C VAL A 393 -31.76 23.81 -43.29
N ASP A 394 -33.08 24.15 -43.24
CA ASP A 394 -34.05 23.70 -44.26
C ASP A 394 -34.85 24.88 -44.86
N PRO A 395 -34.77 25.08 -46.17
CA PRO A 395 -33.86 24.48 -47.13
C PRO A 395 -32.41 24.97 -46.99
N ALA A 396 -31.46 24.13 -47.31
CA ALA A 396 -30.00 24.43 -47.18
C ALA A 396 -29.53 25.63 -48.05
N ALA A 397 -30.37 26.13 -48.96
CA ALA A 397 -30.12 27.32 -49.76
C ALA A 397 -31.44 28.02 -50.10
N VAL A 398 -31.44 29.33 -49.96
CA VAL A 398 -32.61 30.19 -50.27
C VAL A 398 -32.27 31.26 -51.31
N CYS A 399 -33.29 31.66 -52.12
CA CYS A 399 -33.15 32.80 -53.01
C CYS A 399 -33.20 34.12 -52.22
N PRO A 400 -32.63 35.21 -52.77
CA PRO A 400 -32.73 36.52 -52.10
C PRO A 400 -34.17 36.88 -51.76
N GLY A 401 -34.39 37.20 -50.47
CA GLY A 401 -35.72 37.56 -49.93
C GLY A 401 -36.60 36.37 -49.50
N GLN A 402 -36.08 35.16 -49.54
CA GLN A 402 -36.70 34.00 -48.92
C GLN A 402 -35.96 33.65 -47.61
N THR A 403 -36.62 32.91 -46.73
CA THR A 403 -36.08 32.46 -45.44
C THR A 403 -35.91 30.95 -45.41
N ALA A 404 -34.96 30.49 -44.64
CA ALA A 404 -34.79 29.10 -44.20
C ALA A 404 -35.09 29.01 -42.69
N ILE A 405 -35.58 27.87 -42.29
CA ILE A 405 -35.69 27.53 -40.88
C ILE A 405 -34.39 26.90 -40.44
N VAL A 406 -33.80 27.42 -39.39
CA VAL A 406 -32.57 26.86 -38.76
C VAL A 406 -32.95 26.33 -37.40
N ILE A 407 -32.66 25.07 -37.16
CA ILE A 407 -33.02 24.36 -35.92
C ILE A 407 -31.74 23.86 -35.28
N VAL A 408 -31.61 24.06 -33.98
CA VAL A 408 -30.56 23.36 -33.20
C VAL A 408 -31.01 21.94 -32.95
N ASP A 409 -30.17 20.96 -33.30
CA ASP A 409 -30.48 19.52 -33.08
C ASP A 409 -30.50 19.25 -31.56
N PRO A 410 -31.64 18.90 -30.96
CA PRO A 410 -31.75 18.65 -29.54
C PRO A 410 -31.28 17.26 -29.13
N THR A 411 -30.94 16.36 -30.08
CA THR A 411 -30.72 14.94 -29.80
C THR A 411 -29.32 14.61 -29.30
N GLU A 412 -28.34 15.48 -29.53
CA GLU A 412 -26.92 15.22 -29.13
C GLU A 412 -26.39 16.21 -28.08
N GLN A 413 -27.20 17.10 -27.54
CA GLN A 413 -26.72 18.18 -26.72
C GLN A 413 -27.45 18.29 -25.37
N PRO A 414 -26.77 18.76 -24.29
CA PRO A 414 -27.46 19.07 -23.04
C PRO A 414 -28.52 20.13 -23.22
N GLU A 415 -29.51 20.21 -22.32
CA GLU A 415 -30.51 21.27 -22.32
C GLU A 415 -29.82 22.64 -22.25
N TYR A 416 -30.24 23.54 -23.16
CA TYR A 416 -29.75 24.92 -23.21
C TYR A 416 -30.77 25.86 -22.64
N ASP A 417 -30.32 26.82 -21.84
CA ASP A 417 -31.19 27.84 -21.25
C ASP A 417 -31.36 29.03 -22.13
N VAL A 418 -30.33 29.38 -22.90
CA VAL A 418 -30.33 30.62 -23.71
C VAL A 418 -29.83 30.33 -25.12
N TYR A 419 -30.56 30.84 -26.11
CA TYR A 419 -30.19 30.82 -27.51
C TYR A 419 -30.11 32.28 -28.02
N GLN A 420 -29.02 32.61 -28.69
CA GLN A 420 -28.86 33.94 -29.33
C GLN A 420 -28.38 33.75 -30.77
N TRP A 421 -29.13 34.31 -31.71
CA TRP A 421 -28.83 34.28 -33.14
C TRP A 421 -28.39 35.65 -33.59
N ASP A 422 -27.15 35.79 -34.08
CA ASP A 422 -26.62 37.05 -34.54
C ASP A 422 -26.43 37.00 -36.05
N ALA A 423 -27.07 37.98 -36.79
CA ALA A 423 -26.88 38.16 -38.20
C ALA A 423 -25.63 38.99 -38.53
N ASP A 424 -25.17 38.90 -39.78
CA ASP A 424 -24.02 39.62 -40.30
C ASP A 424 -22.74 39.45 -39.46
N TRP A 425 -22.55 38.23 -38.93
CA TRP A 425 -21.41 37.93 -38.08
C TRP A 425 -20.09 38.06 -38.81
N ASN A 426 -19.22 38.93 -38.36
CA ASN A 426 -17.93 39.25 -38.98
C ASN A 426 -16.71 38.86 -38.11
N GLY A 427 -16.94 38.09 -37.05
CA GLY A 427 -15.91 37.65 -36.07
C GLY A 427 -15.75 38.60 -34.88
N MET A 428 -16.36 39.79 -34.87
CA MET A 428 -16.27 40.75 -33.79
C MET A 428 -17.64 41.25 -33.29
N GLY A 429 -18.71 40.98 -34.03
CA GLY A 429 -20.07 41.33 -33.64
C GLY A 429 -21.06 41.16 -34.79
N GLY A 430 -22.33 41.00 -34.45
CA GLY A 430 -23.48 40.92 -35.36
C GLY A 430 -24.70 41.55 -34.73
N GLU A 431 -25.80 41.68 -35.48
CA GLU A 431 -27.08 42.12 -34.98
C GLU A 431 -27.87 40.94 -34.46
N VAL A 432 -28.35 40.98 -33.22
CA VAL A 432 -29.21 39.94 -32.64
C VAL A 432 -30.55 39.94 -33.41
N VAL A 433 -30.86 38.82 -34.04
CA VAL A 433 -32.08 38.66 -34.86
C VAL A 433 -33.13 37.77 -34.24
N ALA A 434 -32.72 36.87 -33.29
CA ALA A 434 -33.63 36.09 -32.49
C ALA A 434 -32.98 35.76 -31.14
N GLU A 435 -33.79 35.60 -30.12
CA GLU A 435 -33.42 35.15 -28.77
C GLU A 435 -34.42 34.11 -28.30
N ASP A 436 -33.96 33.28 -27.36
CA ASP A 436 -34.80 32.36 -26.59
C ASP A 436 -35.54 31.26 -27.39
N GLY A 437 -34.84 30.61 -28.31
CA GLY A 437 -35.41 29.41 -28.93
C GLY A 437 -34.44 28.59 -29.76
N PRO A 438 -34.68 27.30 -29.85
CA PRO A 438 -33.83 26.39 -30.64
C PRO A 438 -34.09 26.53 -32.16
N GLU A 439 -35.00 27.38 -32.55
CA GLU A 439 -35.43 27.59 -33.97
C GLU A 439 -35.42 29.06 -34.34
N ALA A 440 -34.86 29.39 -35.50
CA ALA A 440 -34.88 30.73 -36.06
C ALA A 440 -35.22 30.72 -37.56
N GLU A 441 -35.99 31.69 -38.03
CA GLU A 441 -36.26 31.90 -39.42
C GLU A 441 -35.31 32.97 -39.98
N LEU A 442 -34.35 32.56 -40.83
CA LEU A 442 -33.23 33.37 -41.26
C LEU A 442 -33.20 33.55 -42.77
N THR A 443 -32.80 34.74 -43.25
CA THR A 443 -32.52 35.00 -44.67
C THR A 443 -31.12 34.53 -45.05
N ALA A 444 -30.77 34.62 -46.34
CA ALA A 444 -29.38 34.32 -46.74
C ALA A 444 -28.40 35.30 -46.09
N GLY A 445 -27.40 34.80 -45.41
CA GLY A 445 -26.42 35.59 -44.66
C GLY A 445 -25.40 34.74 -43.92
N THR A 446 -24.52 35.34 -43.14
CA THR A 446 -23.63 34.69 -42.21
C THR A 446 -24.13 34.92 -40.79
N TYR A 447 -24.35 33.86 -40.08
CA TYR A 447 -24.93 33.91 -38.74
C TYR A 447 -24.00 33.26 -37.71
N ARG A 448 -24.10 33.73 -36.45
CA ARG A 448 -23.57 33.03 -35.29
C ARG A 448 -24.74 32.58 -34.42
N LEU A 449 -24.76 31.33 -34.06
CA LEU A 449 -25.53 30.84 -32.93
C LEU A 449 -24.61 30.81 -31.70
N LEU A 450 -25.00 31.47 -30.63
CA LEU A 450 -24.44 31.39 -29.30
C LEU A 450 -25.48 30.73 -28.40
N ILE A 451 -25.09 29.67 -27.71
CA ILE A 451 -25.94 28.99 -26.75
C ILE A 451 -25.27 28.97 -25.38
N THR A 452 -26.06 28.91 -24.34
CA THR A 452 -25.60 28.83 -22.98
C THR A 452 -26.34 27.66 -22.31
N ASN A 453 -25.63 26.76 -21.66
CA ASN A 453 -26.22 25.63 -20.91
C ASN A 453 -26.62 26.05 -19.49
N ASN A 454 -27.25 25.12 -18.75
CA ASN A 454 -27.69 25.36 -17.37
C ASN A 454 -26.56 25.73 -16.40
N ASP A 455 -25.30 25.35 -16.71
CA ASP A 455 -24.12 25.70 -15.92
C ASP A 455 -23.55 27.09 -16.29
N GLY A 456 -24.17 27.81 -17.24
CA GLY A 456 -23.69 29.09 -17.74
C GLY A 456 -22.55 28.97 -18.76
N CYS A 457 -22.21 27.78 -19.22
CA CYS A 457 -21.17 27.57 -20.23
C CYS A 457 -21.68 27.88 -21.63
N GLN A 458 -20.82 28.52 -22.41
CA GLN A 458 -21.20 28.97 -23.75
C GLN A 458 -20.56 28.10 -24.84
N GLY A 459 -21.37 27.78 -25.85
CA GLY A 459 -20.93 27.20 -27.10
C GLY A 459 -21.37 28.09 -28.26
N GLN A 460 -20.60 28.12 -29.34
CA GLN A 460 -20.96 28.91 -30.50
C GLN A 460 -20.69 28.17 -31.81
N ARG A 461 -21.49 28.46 -32.82
CA ARG A 461 -21.29 28.02 -34.20
C ARG A 461 -21.56 29.16 -35.17
N VAL A 462 -20.73 29.26 -36.17
CA VAL A 462 -20.91 30.19 -37.31
C VAL A 462 -21.27 29.37 -38.53
N PHE A 463 -22.29 29.78 -39.27
CA PHE A 463 -22.80 29.03 -40.43
C PHE A 463 -23.34 30.01 -41.51
#